data_7c3c1277bc43e57a21dfe2756d905b54
#
_entry.id   7c3c1277bc43e57a21dfe2756d905b54
#
_cell.length_a   1.000
_cell.length_b   1.000
_cell.length_c   1.000
_cell.angle_alpha   90.00
_cell.angle_beta   90.00
_cell.angle_gamma   90.00
#
_symmetry.space_group_name_H-M   'P 1'
#
loop_
_entity.id
_entity.type
_entity.pdbx_description
1 polymer ?
#
loop_
_entity_poly.entity_id
_entity_poly.type
_entity_poly.pdbx_seq_one_letter_code
_entity_poly.pdbx_strand_id
1 'polypeptide(L)'
;MYGKIFDSIYKGTLYGQWEAIVTFQQMIVLCDADGVVDMTPPAIAAITSIPIDIIQKGIEVLSAEDPYSRTPGRDGRRIELIDEHRPWGWVIVNHDKYKNLQDSDTVRAQTRERVRKHREKKRPVTDCN
;
A
#
# COMPACT_ATOMS: atom_id res chain seq x y z
N MET A 1 0.80 -10.74 3.03
CA MET A 1 1.77 -9.78 3.53
C MET A 1 2.91 -9.70 2.55
N TYR A 2 3.14 -8.55 2.01
CA TYR A 2 4.02 -8.48 0.86
C TYR A 2 4.51 -7.06 0.63
N GLY A 3 5.49 -6.65 1.34
CA GLY A 3 6.07 -5.35 1.09
C GLY A 3 7.39 -5.19 1.81
N LYS A 4 8.21 -4.32 1.28
CA LYS A 4 9.49 -3.95 1.87
C LYS A 4 9.45 -2.50 2.29
N ILE A 5 10.04 -2.19 3.42
CA ILE A 5 10.14 -0.83 3.93
C ILE A 5 11.56 -0.35 3.67
N PHE A 6 11.65 0.81 3.03
CA PHE A 6 12.93 1.43 2.71
C PHE A 6 13.08 2.73 3.49
N ASP A 7 14.31 3.14 3.71
CA ASP A 7 14.60 4.35 4.46
C ASP A 7 14.05 5.62 3.80
N SER A 8 13.72 5.56 2.52
CA SER A 8 13.14 6.69 1.82
C SER A 8 11.81 7.17 2.43
N ILE A 9 11.13 6.29 3.17
CA ILE A 9 9.89 6.65 3.86
C ILE A 9 10.15 7.75 4.91
N TYR A 10 11.34 7.77 5.48
CA TYR A 10 11.71 8.75 6.51
C TYR A 10 12.24 10.05 5.93
N LYS A 11 12.59 10.07 4.65
CA LYS A 11 13.26 11.20 4.00
C LYS A 11 12.30 12.09 3.21
N GLY A 12 11.04 11.76 3.20
CA GLY A 12 10.04 12.51 2.45
C GLY A 12 9.29 13.50 3.30
N THR A 13 8.18 13.97 2.78
CA THR A 13 7.35 14.99 3.41
C THR A 13 6.56 14.51 4.61
N LEU A 14 6.68 13.21 4.95
CA LEU A 14 6.09 12.68 6.18
C LEU A 14 6.91 13.01 7.43
N TYR A 15 8.00 13.72 7.28
CA TYR A 15 8.86 14.13 8.39
C TYR A 15 8.02 14.80 9.50
N GLY A 16 8.19 14.32 10.73
CA GLY A 16 7.44 14.84 11.87
C GLY A 16 6.04 14.28 12.01
N GLN A 17 5.59 13.46 11.08
CA GLN A 17 4.24 12.87 11.11
C GLN A 17 4.35 11.38 11.43
N TRP A 18 4.72 11.09 12.66
CA TRP A 18 5.01 9.70 13.04
C TRP A 18 3.81 8.77 12.90
N GLU A 19 2.59 9.28 13.13
CA GLU A 19 1.39 8.46 12.98
C GLU A 19 1.22 7.97 11.54
N ALA A 20 1.50 8.86 10.58
CA ALA A 20 1.44 8.49 9.17
C ALA A 20 2.57 7.54 8.80
N ILE A 21 3.76 7.76 9.31
CA ILE A 21 4.91 6.89 9.05
C ILE A 21 4.63 5.48 9.56
N VAL A 22 4.18 5.35 10.80
CA VAL A 22 3.89 4.05 11.40
C VAL A 22 2.76 3.36 10.64
N THR A 23 1.68 4.07 10.33
CA THR A 23 0.56 3.50 9.60
C THR A 23 1.00 3.02 8.21
N PHE A 24 1.79 3.82 7.52
CA PHE A 24 2.28 3.46 6.19
C PHE A 24 3.14 2.21 6.23
N GLN A 25 4.02 2.11 7.23
CA GLN A 25 4.84 0.91 7.43
C GLN A 25 3.96 -0.34 7.57
N GLN A 26 2.91 -0.25 8.37
CA GLN A 26 2.01 -1.38 8.56
C GLN A 26 1.26 -1.72 7.27
N MET A 27 0.81 -0.71 6.53
CA MET A 27 0.11 -0.95 5.27
C MET A 27 1.03 -1.62 4.24
N ILE A 28 2.28 -1.22 4.18
CA ILE A 28 3.26 -1.85 3.27
C ILE A 28 3.45 -3.32 3.63
N VAL A 29 3.53 -3.63 4.91
CA VAL A 29 3.69 -5.02 5.36
C VAL A 29 2.42 -5.84 5.11
N LEU A 30 1.25 -5.24 5.32
CA LEU A 30 -0.03 -5.95 5.23
C LEU A 30 -0.59 -6.06 3.83
N CYS A 31 -0.09 -5.27 2.88
CA CYS A 31 -0.63 -5.27 1.53
C CYS A 31 -0.37 -6.61 0.83
N ASP A 32 -1.16 -6.87 -0.20
CA ASP A 32 -0.92 -8.01 -1.07
C ASP A 32 0.10 -7.66 -2.16
N ALA A 33 0.31 -8.57 -3.09
CA ALA A 33 1.30 -8.38 -4.17
C ALA A 33 0.96 -7.19 -5.08
N ASP A 34 -0.28 -6.76 -5.09
CA ASP A 34 -0.75 -5.64 -5.91
C ASP A 34 -0.79 -4.33 -5.14
N GLY A 35 -0.33 -4.32 -3.89
CA GLY A 35 -0.33 -3.13 -3.05
C GLY A 35 -1.67 -2.80 -2.42
N VAL A 36 -2.56 -3.77 -2.35
CA VAL A 36 -3.92 -3.57 -1.83
C VAL A 36 -3.99 -3.96 -0.36
N VAL A 37 -4.52 -3.07 0.47
CA VAL A 37 -4.82 -3.32 1.87
C VAL A 37 -6.35 -3.32 2.02
N ASP A 38 -6.95 -4.47 1.89
CA ASP A 38 -8.41 -4.62 1.93
C ASP A 38 -8.86 -4.94 3.35
N MET A 39 -8.70 -3.96 4.24
CA MET A 39 -9.00 -4.09 5.66
C MET A 39 -9.63 -2.81 6.18
N THR A 40 -10.50 -2.96 7.17
CA THR A 40 -11.04 -1.79 7.88
C THR A 40 -10.01 -1.23 8.86
N PRO A 41 -10.10 0.06 9.23
CA PRO A 41 -9.21 0.60 10.25
C PRO A 41 -9.21 -0.18 11.57
N PRO A 42 -10.36 -0.61 12.11
CA PRO A 42 -10.32 -1.48 13.31
C PRO A 42 -9.57 -2.79 13.09
N ALA A 43 -9.67 -3.39 11.91
CA ALA A 43 -8.95 -4.63 11.61
C ALA A 43 -7.44 -4.39 11.57
N ILE A 44 -7.01 -3.27 10.97
CA ILE A 44 -5.59 -2.90 10.95
C ILE A 44 -5.10 -2.67 12.38
N ALA A 45 -5.86 -1.93 13.17
CA ALA A 45 -5.50 -1.68 14.57
C ALA A 45 -5.36 -2.98 15.36
N ALA A 46 -6.29 -3.91 15.16
CA ALA A 46 -6.28 -5.18 15.89
C ALA A 46 -5.05 -6.03 15.54
N ILE A 47 -4.72 -6.13 14.25
CA ILE A 47 -3.62 -7.00 13.83
C ILE A 47 -2.25 -6.40 14.16
N THR A 48 -2.15 -5.07 14.18
CA THR A 48 -0.87 -4.38 14.42
C THR A 48 -0.67 -4.02 15.89
N SER A 49 -1.71 -4.09 16.70
CA SER A 49 -1.71 -3.62 18.10
C SER A 49 -1.45 -2.12 18.23
N ILE A 50 -1.72 -1.37 17.17
CA ILE A 50 -1.61 0.09 17.19
C ILE A 50 -2.99 0.66 17.50
N PRO A 51 -3.10 1.66 18.40
CA PRO A 51 -4.40 2.26 18.72
C PRO A 51 -5.11 2.78 17.46
N ILE A 52 -6.42 2.63 17.45
CA ILE A 52 -7.23 2.98 16.26
C ILE A 52 -7.13 4.46 15.92
N ASP A 53 -7.01 5.33 16.89
CA ASP A 53 -6.89 6.77 16.64
C ASP A 53 -5.59 7.10 15.88
N ILE A 54 -4.52 6.39 16.16
CA ILE A 54 -3.25 6.54 15.44
C ILE A 54 -3.40 6.06 14.01
N ILE A 55 -4.03 4.92 13.82
CA ILE A 55 -4.28 4.37 12.48
C ILE A 55 -5.14 5.34 11.66
N GLN A 56 -6.22 5.84 12.25
CA GLN A 56 -7.12 6.77 11.56
C GLN A 56 -6.42 8.06 11.17
N LYS A 57 -5.62 8.61 12.08
CA LYS A 57 -4.86 9.82 11.80
C LYS A 57 -3.84 9.58 10.69
N GLY A 58 -3.16 8.45 10.75
CA GLY A 58 -2.20 8.08 9.70
C GLY A 58 -2.85 7.96 8.34
N ILE A 59 -4.00 7.30 8.27
CA ILE A 59 -4.75 7.16 7.02
C ILE A 59 -5.14 8.52 6.47
N GLU A 60 -5.61 9.42 7.34
CA GLU A 60 -5.98 10.77 6.93
C GLU A 60 -4.81 11.51 6.28
N VAL A 61 -3.64 11.47 6.90
CA VAL A 61 -2.44 12.12 6.37
C VAL A 61 -2.00 11.45 5.05
N LEU A 62 -2.00 10.14 5.00
CA LEU A 62 -1.53 9.41 3.82
C LEU A 62 -2.46 9.58 2.62
N SER A 63 -3.74 9.80 2.87
CA SER A 63 -4.75 10.00 1.82
C SER A 63 -4.80 11.44 1.32
N ALA A 64 -4.17 12.36 2.01
CA ALA A 64 -4.21 13.78 1.68
C ALA A 64 -3.28 14.12 0.53
N GLU A 65 -3.62 15.16 -0.21
CA GLU A 65 -2.76 15.69 -1.25
C GLU A 65 -1.46 16.22 -0.64
N ASP A 66 -0.37 16.04 -1.37
CA ASP A 66 0.94 16.52 -0.93
C ASP A 66 1.69 17.10 -2.13
N PRO A 67 1.66 18.42 -2.32
CA PRO A 67 2.32 19.05 -3.47
C PRO A 67 3.84 18.97 -3.39
N TYR A 68 4.40 18.64 -2.24
CA TYR A 68 5.85 18.54 -2.05
C TYR A 68 6.36 17.10 -2.06
N SER A 69 5.52 16.16 -2.43
CA SER A 69 5.93 14.77 -2.51
C SER A 69 7.00 14.57 -3.58
N ARG A 70 8.02 13.79 -3.25
CA ARG A 70 9.08 13.45 -4.20
C ARG A 70 8.60 12.52 -5.31
N THR A 71 7.46 11.88 -5.10
CA THR A 71 6.91 10.96 -6.07
C THR A 71 5.62 11.56 -6.60
N PRO A 72 5.66 12.26 -7.71
CA PRO A 72 4.47 12.86 -8.30
C PRO A 72 3.52 11.78 -8.81
N GLY A 73 2.28 12.13 -8.92
CA GLY A 73 1.23 11.22 -9.32
C GLY A 73 0.17 11.20 -8.24
N ARG A 74 -1.09 11.17 -8.64
CA ARG A 74 -2.22 11.14 -7.71
C ARG A 74 -2.17 12.29 -6.69
N ASP A 75 -1.70 13.47 -7.10
CA ASP A 75 -1.59 14.67 -6.26
C ASP A 75 -0.69 14.47 -5.04
N GLY A 76 0.24 13.54 -5.12
CA GLY A 76 1.15 13.23 -4.01
C GLY A 76 0.54 12.38 -2.92
N ARG A 77 -0.66 11.87 -3.12
CA ARG A 77 -1.27 10.93 -2.16
C ARG A 77 -0.47 9.64 -2.12
N ARG A 78 -0.34 9.09 -0.95
CA ARG A 78 0.40 7.84 -0.77
C ARG A 78 -0.49 6.63 -0.78
N ILE A 79 -1.75 6.80 -0.42
CA ILE A 79 -2.77 5.75 -0.51
C ILE A 79 -4.05 6.34 -1.08
N GLU A 80 -4.83 5.48 -1.72
CA GLU A 80 -6.15 5.86 -2.25
C GLU A 80 -7.14 4.76 -1.94
N LEU A 81 -8.39 5.12 -1.82
CA LEU A 81 -9.46 4.13 -1.63
C LEU A 81 -9.52 3.20 -2.84
N ILE A 82 -9.74 1.91 -2.59
CA ILE A 82 -9.97 0.94 -3.65
C ILE A 82 -11.23 1.31 -4.44
N ASP A 83 -12.28 1.72 -3.71
CA ASP A 83 -13.57 2.06 -4.28
C ASP A 83 -14.05 3.32 -3.57
N GLU A 84 -14.29 4.38 -4.32
CA GLU A 84 -14.73 5.66 -3.76
C GLU A 84 -16.09 5.58 -3.05
N HIS A 85 -16.87 4.54 -3.32
CA HIS A 85 -18.15 4.32 -2.65
C HIS A 85 -18.03 3.54 -1.35
N ARG A 86 -16.83 3.12 -1.00
CA ARG A 86 -16.57 2.36 0.23
C ARG A 86 -15.50 3.09 1.04
N PRO A 87 -15.79 3.45 2.30
CA PRO A 87 -14.88 4.32 3.08
C PRO A 87 -13.68 3.60 3.68
N TRP A 88 -13.38 2.38 3.25
CA TRP A 88 -12.23 1.62 3.76
C TRP A 88 -11.67 0.72 2.66
N GLY A 89 -10.44 0.26 2.88
CA GLY A 89 -9.72 -0.49 1.87
C GLY A 89 -8.92 0.46 0.97
N TRP A 90 -7.60 0.24 0.85
CA TRP A 90 -6.72 1.19 0.18
C TRP A 90 -5.75 0.50 -0.74
N VAL A 91 -5.27 1.26 -1.74
CA VAL A 91 -4.18 0.88 -2.62
C VAL A 91 -3.00 1.79 -2.32
N ILE A 92 -1.81 1.21 -2.20
CA ILE A 92 -0.59 1.99 -2.04
C ILE A 92 -0.19 2.51 -3.42
N VAL A 93 -0.19 3.84 -3.58
CA VAL A 93 -0.03 4.49 -4.88
C VAL A 93 1.29 4.13 -5.55
N ASN A 94 2.37 4.09 -4.79
CA ASN A 94 3.71 3.84 -5.32
C ASN A 94 4.22 2.45 -5.01
N HIS A 95 3.33 1.49 -4.88
CA HIS A 95 3.70 0.13 -4.54
C HIS A 95 4.74 -0.47 -5.49
N ASP A 96 4.55 -0.28 -6.79
CA ASP A 96 5.47 -0.82 -7.78
C ASP A 96 6.86 -0.23 -7.64
N LYS A 97 6.96 1.05 -7.29
CA LYS A 97 8.25 1.68 -7.05
C LYS A 97 8.98 1.00 -5.91
N TYR A 98 8.30 0.80 -4.77
CA TYR A 98 8.92 0.14 -3.62
C TYR A 98 9.30 -1.30 -3.93
N LYS A 99 8.47 -1.97 -4.69
CA LYS A 99 8.69 -3.36 -5.05
C LYS A 99 9.88 -3.54 -5.99
N ASN A 100 10.13 -2.58 -6.88
CA ASN A 100 11.08 -2.69 -7.97
C ASN A 100 12.42 -2.02 -7.70
N LEU A 101 12.68 -1.59 -6.46
CA LEU A 101 13.90 -0.84 -6.15
C LEU A 101 15.18 -1.68 -6.23
N GLN A 102 15.10 -3.01 -6.25
CA GLN A 102 16.28 -3.86 -6.23
C GLN A 102 16.80 -4.17 -7.63
N ASP A 103 15.94 -4.52 -8.54
CA ASP A 103 16.29 -4.88 -9.92
C ASP A 103 15.06 -4.65 -10.77
N SER A 104 15.02 -3.51 -11.43
CA SER A 104 13.81 -3.06 -12.09
C SER A 104 13.30 -4.01 -13.17
N ASP A 105 14.18 -4.52 -14.01
CA ASP A 105 13.72 -5.30 -15.16
C ASP A 105 13.33 -6.71 -14.78
N THR A 106 14.17 -7.38 -14.01
CA THR A 106 13.89 -8.75 -13.54
C THR A 106 12.65 -8.79 -12.67
N VAL A 107 12.55 -7.83 -11.74
CA VAL A 107 11.41 -7.78 -10.83
C VAL A 107 10.11 -7.49 -11.58
N ARG A 108 10.15 -6.61 -12.59
CA ARG A 108 8.97 -6.34 -13.41
C ARG A 108 8.48 -7.60 -14.13
N ALA A 109 9.41 -8.35 -14.71
CA ALA A 109 9.05 -9.59 -15.39
C ALA A 109 8.45 -10.59 -14.44
N GLN A 110 9.07 -10.75 -13.27
CA GLN A 110 8.57 -11.65 -12.23
C GLN A 110 7.20 -11.21 -11.72
N THR A 111 7.01 -9.93 -11.55
CA THR A 111 5.75 -9.38 -11.06
C THR A 111 4.62 -9.63 -12.06
N ARG A 112 4.88 -9.37 -13.35
CA ARG A 112 3.87 -9.62 -14.39
C ARG A 112 3.46 -11.08 -14.42
N GLU A 113 4.44 -11.98 -14.34
CA GLU A 113 4.17 -13.40 -14.33
C GLU A 113 3.37 -13.81 -13.11
N ARG A 114 3.73 -13.28 -11.95
CA ARG A 114 3.04 -13.57 -10.69
C ARG A 114 1.59 -13.08 -10.71
N VAL A 115 1.38 -11.87 -11.18
CA VAL A 115 0.03 -11.30 -11.27
C VAL A 115 -0.82 -12.10 -12.25
N ARG A 116 -0.25 -12.47 -13.39
CA ARG A 116 -0.94 -13.30 -14.37
C ARG A 116 -1.38 -14.64 -13.76
N LYS A 117 -0.47 -15.30 -13.07
CA LYS A 117 -0.78 -16.58 -12.41
C LYS A 117 -1.84 -16.41 -11.33
N HIS A 118 -1.75 -15.35 -10.58
CA HIS A 118 -2.72 -15.08 -9.52
C HIS A 118 -4.13 -14.87 -10.09
N ARG A 119 -4.22 -14.13 -11.18
CA ARG A 119 -5.51 -13.92 -11.86
C ARG A 119 -6.07 -15.21 -12.42
N GLU A 120 -5.23 -16.05 -12.98
CA GLU A 120 -5.66 -17.35 -13.47
C GLU A 120 -6.23 -18.22 -12.36
N LYS A 121 -5.58 -18.23 -11.20
CA LYS A 121 -6.06 -19.01 -10.05
C LYS A 121 -7.39 -18.52 -9.51
N LYS A 122 -7.68 -17.24 -9.67
CA LYS A 122 -8.94 -16.66 -9.19
C LYS A 122 -10.09 -16.82 -10.15
N ARG A 123 -9.84 -17.25 -11.37
CA ARG A 123 -10.92 -17.50 -12.32
C ARG A 123 -11.76 -18.65 -11.80
N PRO A 124 -13.07 -18.47 -11.73
CA PRO A 124 -13.93 -19.57 -11.34
C PRO A 124 -13.86 -20.64 -12.39
N VAL A 125 -13.81 -21.46 -12.28
CA VAL A 125 -13.73 -22.30 -13.22
C VAL A 125 -12.99 -23.04 -13.61
N THR A 126 -12.94 -22.76 -13.46
CA THR A 126 -12.60 -23.05 -13.85
C THR A 126 -11.70 -23.63 -13.94
N ASP A 127 -11.36 -23.47 -13.90
CA ASP A 127 -10.37 -23.85 -14.13
C ASP A 127 -9.90 -24.77 -13.56
N CYS A 128 -10.28 -24.96 -13.13
CA CYS A 128 -9.73 -25.63 -12.77
C CYS A 128 -9.62 -26.61 -12.86
N ASN A 129 -9.89 -26.74 -13.01
CA ASN A 129 -9.72 -27.60 -13.16
C ASN A 129 -9.22 -28.05 -13.15
#